data_47a942f908fba2af55dd69554475ed18
#
_entry.id   47a942f908fba2af55dd69554475ed18
#
_cell.length_a   1.000
_cell.length_b   1.000
_cell.length_c   1.000
_cell.angle_alpha   90.00
_cell.angle_beta   90.00
_cell.angle_gamma   90.00
#
_symmetry.space_group_name_H-M   'P 1'
#
loop_
_entity.id
_entity.type
_entity.pdbx_description
1 polymer ?
#
loop_
_entity_poly.entity_id
_entity_poly.type
_entity_poly.pdbx_seq_one_letter_code
_entity_poly.pdbx_strand_id
1 'polypeptide(L)'
;MKLITFVCAVFLCLPSLAQEKFPDGTPVSDWFKDSKIVDINTLGKKYILTDYGVINDSTLLQTEKIQSAIDAAAQNGGGVIVIPKGTYLSGALFFKPKTHLHLEEGAVLKGSDDISNFPIIDTRMEGQSLKYFAALVNADKVDGFTLSGKGTIDGNGLRYWKSFWLRRKVNPQCTNMDELRPRLVHISHSNNVQLSGVRLINSPFWTTHLYKCNHIKLLNLYIFSPEKPVKAPSTDAIDIDVCSNVLVKNCYMSVNDDAIALKGGKGPWADQDPNNGGNSNIIIEDCTYGFCHGALTCGSESIHNRNI
;
A
#
# COMPACT_ATOMS: atom_id res chain seq x y z
N MET A 1 22.27 -37.26 68.88
CA MET A 1 22.47 -36.90 67.50
C MET A 1 21.13 -36.37 66.92
N LYS A 2 20.99 -35.06 66.69
CA LYS A 2 19.77 -34.46 66.09
C LYS A 2 20.02 -34.28 64.62
N LEU A 3 19.23 -34.95 63.79
CA LEU A 3 19.25 -34.85 62.37
C LEU A 3 18.54 -33.54 61.90
N ILE A 4 19.28 -32.61 61.34
CA ILE A 4 18.71 -31.37 60.76
C ILE A 4 18.41 -31.66 59.28
N THR A 5 17.12 -31.76 58.93
CA THR A 5 16.69 -31.91 57.57
C THR A 5 16.65 -30.51 56.89
N PHE A 6 17.53 -30.29 55.92
CA PHE A 6 17.56 -29.07 55.11
C PHE A 6 16.55 -29.22 53.97
N VAL A 7 15.46 -28.49 54.03
CA VAL A 7 14.48 -28.41 52.92
C VAL A 7 14.97 -27.32 51.96
N CYS A 8 15.51 -27.74 50.81
CA CYS A 8 15.85 -26.85 49.71
C CYS A 8 14.57 -26.49 48.96
N ALA A 9 14.02 -25.29 49.15
CA ALA A 9 12.94 -24.76 48.32
C ALA A 9 13.50 -24.33 46.98
N VAL A 10 13.24 -25.12 45.94
CA VAL A 10 13.53 -24.75 44.54
C VAL A 10 12.46 -23.75 44.06
N PHE A 11 12.82 -22.49 44.02
CA PHE A 11 12.01 -21.46 43.35
C PHE A 11 12.12 -21.68 41.85
N LEU A 12 11.11 -22.31 41.25
CA LEU A 12 10.90 -22.29 39.81
C LEU A 12 10.47 -20.87 39.40
N CYS A 13 11.43 -20.04 39.00
CA CYS A 13 11.15 -18.83 38.25
C CYS A 13 10.57 -19.24 36.87
N LEU A 14 9.26 -19.36 36.78
CA LEU A 14 8.60 -19.36 35.46
C LEU A 14 8.86 -18.00 34.87
N PRO A 15 9.44 -17.90 33.63
CA PRO A 15 9.51 -16.63 32.95
C PRO A 15 8.07 -16.16 32.73
N SER A 16 7.67 -15.10 33.41
CA SER A 16 6.47 -14.38 33.08
C SER A 16 6.70 -13.81 31.67
N LEU A 17 6.11 -14.42 30.65
CA LEU A 17 6.03 -13.85 29.33
C LEU A 17 5.16 -12.58 29.47
N ALA A 18 5.81 -11.45 29.75
CA ALA A 18 5.14 -10.18 29.80
C ALA A 18 4.49 -9.96 28.42
N GLN A 19 3.18 -9.87 28.40
CA GLN A 19 2.45 -9.57 27.15
C GLN A 19 2.92 -8.21 26.64
N GLU A 20 3.33 -8.16 25.38
CA GLU A 20 3.67 -6.93 24.69
C GLU A 20 2.50 -5.96 24.70
N LYS A 21 2.76 -4.67 24.95
CA LYS A 21 1.71 -3.65 25.06
C LYS A 21 2.06 -2.45 24.20
N PHE A 22 1.04 -1.85 23.65
CA PHE A 22 1.12 -0.53 23.04
C PHE A 22 1.41 0.56 24.10
N PRO A 23 1.83 1.78 23.68
CA PRO A 23 2.12 2.88 24.60
C PRO A 23 0.99 3.25 25.56
N ASP A 24 -0.27 3.05 25.18
CA ASP A 24 -1.44 3.30 26.05
C ASP A 24 -1.74 2.16 27.03
N GLY A 25 -0.93 1.10 27.04
CA GLY A 25 -1.10 -0.08 27.87
C GLY A 25 -1.99 -1.18 27.30
N THR A 26 -2.60 -0.97 26.13
CA THR A 26 -3.40 -1.98 25.43
C THR A 26 -2.51 -3.16 25.01
N PRO A 27 -2.90 -4.42 25.25
CA PRO A 27 -2.14 -5.58 24.80
C PRO A 27 -2.00 -5.63 23.26
N VAL A 28 -0.78 -5.92 22.79
CA VAL A 28 -0.55 -6.22 21.38
C VAL A 28 -1.23 -7.54 21.02
N SER A 29 -2.14 -7.50 20.06
CA SER A 29 -2.85 -8.69 19.59
C SER A 29 -1.93 -9.67 18.89
N ASP A 30 -2.18 -10.98 19.03
CA ASP A 30 -1.44 -12.03 18.32
C ASP A 30 -1.56 -11.91 16.77
N TRP A 31 -2.55 -11.18 16.28
CA TRP A 31 -2.68 -10.84 14.86
C TRP A 31 -1.43 -10.14 14.31
N PHE A 32 -0.75 -9.29 15.09
CA PHE A 32 0.49 -8.62 14.69
C PHE A 32 1.69 -9.57 14.60
N LYS A 33 1.67 -10.68 15.33
CA LYS A 33 2.73 -11.70 15.30
C LYS A 33 2.64 -12.61 14.08
N ASP A 34 1.46 -12.71 13.48
CA ASP A 34 1.23 -13.51 12.28
C ASP A 34 1.63 -12.73 11.04
N SER A 35 2.79 -13.07 10.45
CA SER A 35 3.30 -12.51 9.19
C SER A 35 3.21 -13.51 8.03
N LYS A 36 2.27 -14.45 8.09
CA LYS A 36 2.03 -15.39 7.00
C LYS A 36 1.55 -14.67 5.75
N ILE A 37 2.19 -15.00 4.63
CA ILE A 37 1.71 -14.59 3.31
C ILE A 37 0.50 -15.45 2.95
N VAL A 38 -0.55 -14.82 2.49
CA VAL A 38 -1.78 -15.51 2.06
C VAL A 38 -1.45 -16.41 0.87
N ASP A 39 -1.80 -17.69 0.98
CA ASP A 39 -1.70 -18.62 -0.14
C ASP A 39 -2.79 -18.32 -1.18
N ILE A 40 -2.39 -17.91 -2.38
CA ILE A 40 -3.31 -17.58 -3.48
C ILE A 40 -4.23 -18.74 -3.87
N ASN A 41 -3.86 -19.98 -3.58
CA ASN A 41 -4.70 -21.15 -3.85
C ASN A 41 -5.95 -21.20 -2.96
N THR A 42 -5.96 -20.46 -1.84
CA THR A 42 -7.11 -20.33 -0.94
C THR A 42 -8.07 -19.22 -1.35
N LEU A 43 -7.69 -18.37 -2.31
CA LEU A 43 -8.44 -17.19 -2.73
C LEU A 43 -9.40 -17.44 -3.91
N GLY A 44 -9.62 -18.69 -4.28
CA GLY A 44 -10.54 -19.09 -5.33
C GLY A 44 -9.87 -19.37 -6.67
N LYS A 45 -10.66 -19.25 -7.75
CA LYS A 45 -10.22 -19.55 -9.11
C LYS A 45 -9.17 -18.54 -9.59
N LYS A 46 -8.19 -19.03 -10.35
CA LYS A 46 -7.20 -18.19 -11.04
C LYS A 46 -7.71 -17.76 -12.41
N TYR A 47 -7.55 -16.48 -12.71
CA TYR A 47 -7.89 -15.85 -13.99
C TYR A 47 -6.59 -15.33 -14.59
N ILE A 48 -5.98 -16.12 -15.49
CA ILE A 48 -4.69 -15.79 -16.10
C ILE A 48 -4.92 -14.79 -17.22
N LEU A 49 -4.21 -13.65 -17.21
CA LEU A 49 -4.48 -12.56 -18.16
C LEU A 49 -4.40 -12.98 -19.63
N THR A 50 -3.50 -13.89 -19.97
CA THR A 50 -3.36 -14.38 -21.35
C THR A 50 -4.62 -15.08 -21.88
N ASP A 51 -5.42 -15.69 -20.98
CA ASP A 51 -6.68 -16.34 -21.35
C ASP A 51 -7.78 -15.33 -21.73
N TYR A 52 -7.55 -14.05 -21.41
CA TYR A 52 -8.41 -12.92 -21.73
C TYR A 52 -7.90 -12.10 -22.94
N GLY A 53 -6.95 -12.66 -23.69
CA GLY A 53 -6.37 -12.00 -24.86
C GLY A 53 -5.47 -10.82 -24.54
N VAL A 54 -4.98 -10.75 -23.28
CA VAL A 54 -3.92 -9.83 -22.89
C VAL A 54 -2.59 -10.40 -23.35
N ILE A 55 -1.79 -9.62 -24.06
CA ILE A 55 -0.51 -10.07 -24.62
C ILE A 55 0.66 -9.37 -23.94
N ASN A 56 1.82 -10.05 -23.93
CA ASN A 56 3.07 -9.49 -23.42
C ASN A 56 3.59 -8.41 -24.38
N ASP A 57 3.11 -7.17 -24.19
CA ASP A 57 3.48 -5.99 -24.96
C ASP A 57 3.50 -4.76 -24.04
N SER A 58 4.68 -4.16 -23.90
CA SER A 58 4.92 -3.01 -23.03
C SER A 58 4.46 -1.67 -23.63
N THR A 59 3.95 -1.66 -24.85
CA THR A 59 3.55 -0.46 -25.63
C THR A 59 2.05 -0.44 -25.94
N LEU A 60 1.41 -1.60 -25.99
CA LEU A 60 -0.02 -1.71 -26.24
C LEU A 60 -0.82 -1.50 -24.96
N LEU A 61 -1.66 -0.48 -24.95
CA LEU A 61 -2.58 -0.24 -23.82
C LEU A 61 -3.67 -1.33 -23.81
N GLN A 62 -3.78 -2.05 -22.69
CA GLN A 62 -4.65 -3.22 -22.55
C GLN A 62 -5.61 -3.13 -21.35
N THR A 63 -5.87 -1.91 -20.86
CA THR A 63 -6.68 -1.66 -19.66
C THR A 63 -8.02 -2.37 -19.71
N GLU A 64 -8.76 -2.26 -20.81
CA GLU A 64 -10.10 -2.85 -20.95
C GLU A 64 -10.07 -4.39 -20.87
N LYS A 65 -9.07 -5.02 -21.50
CA LYS A 65 -8.91 -6.48 -21.45
C LYS A 65 -8.56 -6.96 -20.03
N ILE A 66 -7.65 -6.24 -19.36
CA ILE A 66 -7.28 -6.58 -17.96
C ILE A 66 -8.48 -6.35 -17.04
N GLN A 67 -9.22 -5.25 -17.23
CA GLN A 67 -10.43 -4.99 -16.45
C GLN A 67 -11.51 -6.06 -16.71
N SER A 68 -11.65 -6.54 -17.94
CA SER A 68 -12.61 -7.60 -18.25
C SER A 68 -12.31 -8.91 -17.51
N ALA A 69 -11.04 -9.23 -17.27
CA ALA A 69 -10.65 -10.38 -16.44
C ALA A 69 -11.05 -10.18 -14.98
N ILE A 70 -10.85 -8.97 -14.43
CA ILE A 70 -11.29 -8.62 -13.07
C ILE A 70 -12.82 -8.72 -12.96
N ASP A 71 -13.55 -8.20 -13.95
CA ASP A 71 -15.00 -8.20 -13.99
C ASP A 71 -15.57 -9.63 -14.09
N ALA A 72 -14.95 -10.46 -14.92
CA ALA A 72 -15.30 -11.88 -15.04
C ALA A 72 -15.06 -12.63 -13.73
N ALA A 73 -13.96 -12.37 -13.04
CA ALA A 73 -13.69 -12.95 -11.73
C ALA A 73 -14.78 -12.55 -10.71
N ALA A 74 -15.12 -11.26 -10.64
CA ALA A 74 -16.16 -10.76 -9.74
C ALA A 74 -17.53 -11.38 -10.02
N GLN A 75 -17.94 -11.48 -11.28
CA GLN A 75 -19.21 -12.08 -11.71
C GLN A 75 -19.29 -13.57 -11.38
N ASN A 76 -18.16 -14.27 -11.34
CA ASN A 76 -18.08 -15.69 -11.01
C ASN A 76 -17.79 -15.96 -9.52
N GLY A 77 -18.06 -14.99 -8.64
CA GLY A 77 -17.94 -15.18 -7.20
C GLY A 77 -16.59 -14.83 -6.59
N GLY A 78 -15.67 -14.30 -7.39
CA GLY A 78 -14.34 -13.88 -6.98
C GLY A 78 -13.21 -14.74 -7.55
N GLY A 79 -11.98 -14.41 -7.18
CA GLY A 79 -10.78 -15.16 -7.56
C GLY A 79 -9.55 -14.28 -7.73
N VAL A 80 -8.49 -14.88 -8.22
CA VAL A 80 -7.17 -14.25 -8.34
C VAL A 80 -6.87 -13.93 -9.79
N ILE A 81 -6.68 -12.65 -10.10
CA ILE A 81 -6.14 -12.21 -11.38
C ILE A 81 -4.64 -12.45 -11.38
N VAL A 82 -4.18 -13.32 -12.25
CA VAL A 82 -2.78 -13.71 -12.34
C VAL A 82 -2.14 -13.01 -13.54
N ILE A 83 -1.12 -12.20 -13.27
CA ILE A 83 -0.27 -11.61 -14.30
C ILE A 83 0.95 -12.52 -14.49
N PRO A 84 1.05 -13.25 -15.61
CA PRO A 84 2.18 -14.12 -15.87
C PRO A 84 3.43 -13.30 -16.27
N LYS A 85 4.58 -13.96 -16.34
CA LYS A 85 5.84 -13.35 -16.78
C LYS A 85 5.65 -12.57 -18.09
N GLY A 86 6.09 -11.31 -18.11
CA GLY A 86 5.95 -10.39 -19.26
C GLY A 86 5.67 -8.97 -18.77
N THR A 87 5.52 -8.03 -19.71
CA THR A 87 5.21 -6.62 -19.42
C THR A 87 3.88 -6.24 -20.06
N TYR A 88 2.96 -5.72 -19.27
CA TYR A 88 1.58 -5.43 -19.65
C TYR A 88 1.24 -3.98 -19.32
N LEU A 89 0.99 -3.17 -20.35
CA LEU A 89 0.67 -1.74 -20.19
C LEU A 89 -0.81 -1.54 -19.87
N SER A 90 -1.09 -0.78 -18.84
CA SER A 90 -2.45 -0.49 -18.39
C SER A 90 -2.62 0.95 -17.88
N GLY A 91 -3.81 1.50 -18.03
CA GLY A 91 -4.35 2.59 -17.22
C GLY A 91 -4.96 2.06 -15.91
N ALA A 92 -5.88 2.83 -15.32
CA ALA A 92 -6.50 2.49 -14.04
C ALA A 92 -7.28 1.18 -14.07
N LEU A 93 -7.04 0.32 -13.08
CA LEU A 93 -7.73 -0.95 -12.86
C LEU A 93 -8.53 -0.87 -11.55
N PHE A 94 -9.75 -1.39 -11.54
CA PHE A 94 -10.66 -1.37 -10.41
C PHE A 94 -11.00 -2.79 -9.97
N PHE A 95 -10.45 -3.19 -8.83
CA PHE A 95 -10.75 -4.47 -8.19
C PHE A 95 -12.12 -4.41 -7.51
N LYS A 96 -12.79 -5.56 -7.47
CA LYS A 96 -14.13 -5.74 -6.95
C LYS A 96 -14.13 -6.70 -5.75
N PRO A 97 -15.22 -6.75 -4.96
CA PRO A 97 -15.30 -7.69 -3.83
C PRO A 97 -14.90 -9.12 -4.23
N LYS A 98 -14.06 -9.73 -3.40
CA LYS A 98 -13.49 -11.07 -3.59
C LYS A 98 -12.55 -11.24 -4.78
N THR A 99 -12.08 -10.17 -5.42
CA THR A 99 -11.04 -10.26 -6.45
C THR A 99 -9.69 -9.86 -5.88
N HIS A 100 -8.64 -10.53 -6.31
CA HIS A 100 -7.28 -10.38 -5.81
C HIS A 100 -6.30 -10.26 -6.98
N LEU A 101 -5.09 -9.73 -6.74
CA LEU A 101 -4.06 -9.57 -7.75
C LEU A 101 -2.80 -10.37 -7.38
N HIS A 102 -2.30 -11.16 -8.31
CA HIS A 102 -1.04 -11.89 -8.16
C HIS A 102 -0.14 -11.66 -9.37
N LEU A 103 1.08 -11.22 -9.11
CA LEU A 103 2.10 -11.03 -10.15
C LEU A 103 3.15 -12.14 -10.04
N GLU A 104 3.27 -12.99 -11.05
CA GLU A 104 4.31 -14.01 -11.11
C GLU A 104 5.71 -13.39 -11.16
N GLU A 105 6.72 -14.17 -10.88
CA GLU A 105 8.11 -13.73 -11.00
C GLU A 105 8.43 -13.34 -12.45
N GLY A 106 8.93 -12.11 -12.63
CA GLY A 106 9.19 -11.53 -13.96
C GLY A 106 7.96 -10.93 -14.64
N ALA A 107 6.80 -10.90 -13.99
CA ALA A 107 5.64 -10.13 -14.42
C ALA A 107 5.84 -8.64 -14.13
N VAL A 108 5.43 -7.78 -15.05
CA VAL A 108 5.41 -6.32 -14.88
C VAL A 108 4.04 -5.78 -15.30
N LEU A 109 3.30 -5.25 -14.35
CA LEU A 109 2.16 -4.37 -14.64
C LEU A 109 2.69 -2.95 -14.76
N LYS A 110 2.73 -2.43 -15.98
CA LYS A 110 3.26 -1.11 -16.31
C LYS A 110 2.13 -0.10 -16.45
N GLY A 111 2.22 1.00 -15.71
CA GLY A 111 1.28 2.11 -15.82
C GLY A 111 1.45 2.89 -17.11
N SER A 112 0.34 3.40 -17.66
CA SER A 112 0.37 4.37 -18.76
C SER A 112 1.03 5.68 -18.29
N ASP A 113 1.82 6.29 -19.16
CA ASP A 113 2.36 7.64 -18.97
C ASP A 113 1.45 8.74 -19.53
N ASP A 114 0.24 8.36 -20.00
CA ASP A 114 -0.80 9.29 -20.42
C ASP A 114 -1.91 9.35 -19.35
N ILE A 115 -2.09 10.54 -18.76
CA ILE A 115 -3.07 10.78 -17.71
C ILE A 115 -4.52 10.55 -18.15
N SER A 116 -4.83 10.63 -19.44
CA SER A 116 -6.17 10.36 -19.98
C SER A 116 -6.63 8.90 -19.77
N ASN A 117 -5.70 7.99 -19.47
CA ASN A 117 -5.98 6.59 -19.14
C ASN A 117 -6.33 6.38 -17.64
N PHE A 118 -6.44 7.46 -16.88
CA PHE A 118 -6.81 7.46 -15.48
C PHE A 118 -8.03 8.34 -15.25
N PRO A 119 -9.23 7.78 -15.07
CA PRO A 119 -10.44 8.56 -14.86
C PRO A 119 -10.38 9.36 -13.57
N ILE A 120 -11.06 10.50 -13.56
CA ILE A 120 -11.27 11.29 -12.34
C ILE A 120 -12.41 10.65 -11.57
N ILE A 121 -12.15 10.34 -10.30
CA ILE A 121 -13.08 9.71 -9.36
C ILE A 121 -13.18 10.52 -8.07
N ASP A 122 -14.24 10.30 -7.31
CA ASP A 122 -14.27 10.73 -5.91
C ASP A 122 -13.25 9.91 -5.12
N THR A 123 -12.33 10.59 -4.45
CA THR A 123 -11.20 9.95 -3.77
C THR A 123 -10.71 10.79 -2.60
N ARG A 124 -9.61 10.39 -2.01
CA ARG A 124 -8.93 11.06 -0.91
C ARG A 124 -7.52 11.45 -1.32
N MET A 125 -7.10 12.68 -1.02
CA MET A 125 -5.72 13.12 -1.18
C MET A 125 -5.40 14.28 -0.24
N GLU A 126 -4.17 14.32 0.27
CA GLU A 126 -3.69 15.37 1.18
C GLU A 126 -4.70 15.72 2.28
N GLY A 127 -5.24 14.69 2.96
CA GLY A 127 -6.17 14.89 4.06
C GLY A 127 -7.54 15.47 3.67
N GLN A 128 -7.92 15.42 2.39
CA GLN A 128 -9.18 15.98 1.87
C GLN A 128 -9.89 14.99 0.94
N SER A 129 -11.22 14.94 1.02
CA SER A 129 -12.07 14.23 0.05
C SER A 129 -12.34 15.12 -1.14
N LEU A 130 -12.05 14.64 -2.35
CA LEU A 130 -12.13 15.43 -3.58
C LEU A 130 -12.21 14.57 -4.83
N LYS A 131 -12.39 15.20 -5.98
CA LYS A 131 -12.25 14.54 -7.29
C LYS A 131 -10.80 14.60 -7.77
N TYR A 132 -10.21 13.44 -8.02
CA TYR A 132 -8.85 13.34 -8.54
C TYR A 132 -8.66 12.06 -9.35
N PHE A 133 -7.51 11.91 -10.00
CA PHE A 133 -7.21 10.75 -10.83
C PHE A 133 -7.17 9.45 -10.02
N ALA A 134 -7.75 8.39 -10.58
CA ALA A 134 -7.64 7.05 -10.05
C ALA A 134 -6.16 6.60 -10.00
N ALA A 135 -5.84 5.65 -9.13
CA ALA A 135 -4.54 4.98 -9.13
C ALA A 135 -4.44 3.95 -10.28
N LEU A 136 -3.25 3.39 -10.50
CA LEU A 136 -3.11 2.26 -11.42
C LEU A 136 -3.87 1.03 -10.89
N VAL A 137 -3.76 0.74 -9.59
CA VAL A 137 -4.51 -0.33 -8.92
C VAL A 137 -5.42 0.31 -7.87
N ASN A 138 -6.73 0.10 -7.99
CA ASN A 138 -7.73 0.63 -7.06
C ASN A 138 -8.55 -0.51 -6.47
N ALA A 139 -8.73 -0.50 -5.12
CA ALA A 139 -9.61 -1.41 -4.40
C ALA A 139 -10.40 -0.60 -3.34
N ASP A 140 -11.64 -0.27 -3.63
CA ASP A 140 -12.55 0.40 -2.70
C ASP A 140 -13.62 -0.57 -2.22
N LYS A 141 -13.78 -0.73 -0.89
CA LYS A 141 -14.73 -1.67 -0.28
C LYS A 141 -14.48 -3.12 -0.72
N VAL A 142 -13.21 -3.52 -0.77
CA VAL A 142 -12.78 -4.87 -1.14
C VAL A 142 -12.15 -5.55 0.08
N ASP A 143 -12.97 -6.05 0.98
CA ASP A 143 -12.51 -6.79 2.15
C ASP A 143 -11.74 -8.05 1.73
N GLY A 144 -10.64 -8.33 2.43
CA GLY A 144 -9.74 -9.44 2.14
C GLY A 144 -8.84 -9.22 0.92
N PHE A 145 -8.80 -8.01 0.34
CA PHE A 145 -7.98 -7.75 -0.85
C PHE A 145 -6.53 -8.17 -0.64
N THR A 146 -6.05 -8.98 -1.57
CA THR A 146 -4.67 -9.47 -1.56
C THR A 146 -3.97 -9.07 -2.85
N LEU A 147 -2.84 -8.36 -2.71
CA LEU A 147 -1.88 -8.09 -3.78
C LEU A 147 -0.59 -8.84 -3.45
N SER A 148 -0.20 -9.81 -4.25
CA SER A 148 0.87 -10.73 -3.90
C SER A 148 1.75 -11.11 -5.10
N GLY A 149 2.83 -11.84 -4.83
CA GLY A 149 3.73 -12.40 -5.82
C GLY A 149 5.14 -11.84 -5.75
N LYS A 150 5.93 -12.10 -6.80
CA LYS A 150 7.32 -11.63 -6.94
C LYS A 150 7.51 -10.72 -8.15
N GLY A 151 6.42 -10.31 -8.79
CA GLY A 151 6.44 -9.40 -9.92
C GLY A 151 6.55 -7.94 -9.52
N THR A 152 6.40 -7.06 -10.49
CA THR A 152 6.58 -5.62 -10.35
C THR A 152 5.34 -4.87 -10.80
N ILE A 153 4.94 -3.87 -10.04
CA ILE A 153 4.06 -2.80 -10.50
C ILE A 153 4.94 -1.58 -10.75
N ASP A 154 5.04 -1.17 -12.01
CA ASP A 154 5.86 -0.04 -12.47
C ASP A 154 4.95 1.11 -12.87
N GLY A 155 5.00 2.20 -12.13
CA GLY A 155 4.19 3.39 -12.38
C GLY A 155 4.57 4.16 -13.63
N ASN A 156 5.73 3.85 -14.26
CA ASN A 156 6.21 4.52 -15.48
C ASN A 156 6.24 6.06 -15.35
N GLY A 157 6.66 6.55 -14.19
CA GLY A 157 6.48 7.94 -13.73
C GLY A 157 7.28 9.01 -14.46
N LEU A 158 8.27 8.66 -15.29
CA LEU A 158 9.24 9.61 -15.84
C LEU A 158 8.61 10.82 -16.56
N ARG A 159 7.56 10.60 -17.37
CA ARG A 159 6.86 11.68 -18.10
C ARG A 159 6.16 12.62 -17.14
N TYR A 160 5.51 12.07 -16.10
CA TYR A 160 4.85 12.84 -15.04
C TYR A 160 5.84 13.68 -14.23
N TRP A 161 7.01 13.12 -13.88
CA TRP A 161 8.05 13.86 -13.13
C TRP A 161 8.65 15.00 -13.95
N LYS A 162 8.88 14.79 -15.24
CA LYS A 162 9.33 15.87 -16.15
C LYS A 162 8.29 16.98 -16.22
N SER A 163 7.01 16.64 -16.35
CA SER A 163 5.92 17.60 -16.38
C SER A 163 5.82 18.39 -15.08
N PHE A 164 5.93 17.71 -13.93
CA PHE A 164 5.94 18.31 -12.61
C PHE A 164 7.02 19.40 -12.47
N TRP A 165 8.26 19.06 -12.77
CA TRP A 165 9.36 20.01 -12.63
C TRP A 165 9.29 21.15 -13.64
N LEU A 166 8.81 20.89 -14.86
CA LEU A 166 8.59 21.92 -15.86
C LEU A 166 7.50 22.91 -15.41
N ARG A 167 6.37 22.42 -14.92
CA ARG A 167 5.28 23.24 -14.41
C ARG A 167 5.74 24.13 -13.24
N ARG A 168 6.45 23.57 -12.28
CA ARG A 168 6.99 24.32 -11.13
C ARG A 168 8.04 25.36 -11.53
N LYS A 169 8.80 25.09 -12.57
CA LYS A 169 9.72 26.09 -13.15
C LYS A 169 8.98 27.28 -13.74
N VAL A 170 7.83 27.04 -14.38
CA VAL A 170 6.99 28.08 -15.01
C VAL A 170 6.11 28.79 -13.97
N ASN A 171 5.54 28.05 -13.02
CA ASN A 171 4.71 28.56 -11.94
C ASN A 171 5.14 27.99 -10.58
N PRO A 172 6.04 28.68 -9.85
CA PRO A 172 6.51 28.23 -8.54
C PRO A 172 5.42 28.10 -7.47
N GLN A 173 4.24 28.70 -7.66
CA GLN A 173 3.10 28.64 -6.75
C GLN A 173 2.24 27.38 -6.96
N CYS A 174 2.56 26.55 -7.95
CA CYS A 174 1.85 25.30 -8.21
C CYS A 174 1.86 24.38 -6.98
N THR A 175 0.70 23.86 -6.60
CA THR A 175 0.52 22.88 -5.53
C THR A 175 0.56 21.45 -6.06
N ASN A 176 0.59 20.45 -5.18
CA ASN A 176 0.45 19.05 -5.61
C ASN A 176 -0.93 18.75 -6.22
N MET A 177 -1.94 19.54 -5.84
CA MET A 177 -3.31 19.42 -6.36
C MET A 177 -3.45 19.89 -7.81
N ASP A 178 -2.55 20.76 -8.26
CA ASP A 178 -2.51 21.25 -9.65
C ASP A 178 -1.80 20.25 -10.58
N GLU A 179 -1.15 19.24 -10.03
CA GLU A 179 -0.37 18.25 -10.78
C GLU A 179 -1.24 17.09 -11.26
N LEU A 180 -1.04 16.70 -12.52
CA LEU A 180 -1.79 15.61 -13.15
C LEU A 180 -1.00 14.29 -13.04
N ARG A 181 -1.11 13.61 -11.90
CA ARG A 181 -0.31 12.41 -11.60
C ARG A 181 -1.17 11.35 -10.90
N PRO A 182 -1.26 10.10 -11.42
CA PRO A 182 -1.93 9.03 -10.70
C PRO A 182 -1.05 8.50 -9.55
N ARG A 183 -1.68 7.98 -8.49
CA ARG A 183 -1.01 7.11 -7.51
C ARG A 183 -0.77 5.74 -8.10
N LEU A 184 0.10 4.94 -7.47
CA LEU A 184 0.33 3.58 -7.96
C LEU A 184 -0.72 2.59 -7.44
N VAL A 185 -0.89 2.50 -6.12
CA VAL A 185 -1.88 1.63 -5.48
C VAL A 185 -2.74 2.46 -4.52
N HIS A 186 -4.05 2.37 -4.63
CA HIS A 186 -4.99 3.00 -3.71
C HIS A 186 -6.01 1.98 -3.21
N ILE A 187 -6.05 1.78 -1.89
CA ILE A 187 -7.00 0.88 -1.23
C ILE A 187 -7.78 1.68 -0.20
N SER A 188 -9.10 1.59 -0.25
CA SER A 188 -9.96 2.35 0.65
C SER A 188 -11.12 1.53 1.20
N HIS A 189 -11.59 1.91 2.41
CA HIS A 189 -12.77 1.33 3.07
C HIS A 189 -12.77 -0.21 3.12
N SER A 190 -11.60 -0.83 3.31
CA SER A 190 -11.41 -2.27 3.20
C SER A 190 -10.79 -2.85 4.48
N ASN A 191 -11.21 -4.07 4.84
CA ASN A 191 -10.69 -4.79 5.99
C ASN A 191 -9.90 -6.02 5.56
N ASN A 192 -8.93 -6.46 6.40
CA ASN A 192 -8.11 -7.66 6.17
C ASN A 192 -7.34 -7.62 4.84
N VAL A 193 -6.67 -6.50 4.58
CA VAL A 193 -5.87 -6.28 3.37
C VAL A 193 -4.46 -6.83 3.55
N GLN A 194 -3.92 -7.49 2.52
CA GLN A 194 -2.51 -7.89 2.49
C GLN A 194 -1.84 -7.53 1.18
N LEU A 195 -0.71 -6.82 1.26
CA LEU A 195 0.22 -6.62 0.15
C LEU A 195 1.52 -7.34 0.49
N SER A 196 2.01 -8.23 -0.40
CA SER A 196 3.17 -9.06 -0.06
C SER A 196 4.07 -9.42 -1.24
N GLY A 197 5.38 -9.28 -1.03
CA GLY A 197 6.44 -9.80 -1.91
C GLY A 197 6.68 -9.05 -3.21
N VAL A 198 5.79 -8.16 -3.62
CA VAL A 198 5.86 -7.44 -4.89
C VAL A 198 6.82 -6.25 -4.82
N ARG A 199 7.27 -5.82 -6.00
CA ARG A 199 8.03 -4.59 -6.21
C ARG A 199 7.09 -3.49 -6.71
N LEU A 200 7.09 -2.35 -6.04
CA LEU A 200 6.32 -1.16 -6.39
C LEU A 200 7.33 -0.07 -6.75
N ILE A 201 7.41 0.29 -8.03
CA ILE A 201 8.49 1.17 -8.49
C ILE A 201 7.96 2.29 -9.38
N ASN A 202 8.74 3.36 -9.47
CA ASN A 202 8.53 4.46 -10.41
C ASN A 202 7.14 5.09 -10.34
N SER A 203 6.55 5.18 -9.15
CA SER A 203 5.24 5.82 -9.00
C SER A 203 5.26 7.26 -9.52
N PRO A 204 4.25 7.70 -10.26
CA PRO A 204 4.12 9.10 -10.66
C PRO A 204 3.90 10.05 -9.48
N PHE A 205 3.28 9.56 -8.40
CA PHE A 205 2.93 10.26 -7.17
C PHE A 205 3.03 9.28 -5.98
N TRP A 206 2.23 9.39 -4.93
CA TRP A 206 2.20 8.45 -3.81
C TRP A 206 2.15 6.99 -4.27
N THR A 207 2.98 6.15 -3.66
CA THR A 207 3.12 4.77 -4.15
C THR A 207 2.00 3.88 -3.62
N THR A 208 1.81 3.82 -2.31
CA THR A 208 0.73 3.02 -1.70
C THR A 208 -0.08 3.89 -0.77
N HIS A 209 -1.33 4.14 -1.10
CA HIS A 209 -2.23 4.93 -0.27
C HIS A 209 -3.36 4.07 0.28
N LEU A 210 -3.44 3.98 1.60
CA LEU A 210 -4.43 3.22 2.35
C LEU A 210 -5.34 4.21 3.09
N TYR A 211 -6.65 4.18 2.81
CA TYR A 211 -7.60 5.11 3.41
C TYR A 211 -8.77 4.40 4.07
N LYS A 212 -9.03 4.72 5.35
CA LYS A 212 -10.12 4.10 6.14
C LYS A 212 -10.10 2.56 6.05
N CYS A 213 -8.92 1.96 6.16
CA CYS A 213 -8.73 0.51 6.18
C CYS A 213 -8.41 0.00 7.58
N ASN A 214 -8.70 -1.27 7.82
CA ASN A 214 -8.45 -1.92 9.09
C ASN A 214 -7.88 -3.33 8.90
N HIS A 215 -6.99 -3.78 9.79
CA HIS A 215 -6.27 -5.05 9.68
C HIS A 215 -5.48 -5.18 8.37
N ILE A 216 -4.41 -4.39 8.26
CA ILE A 216 -3.58 -4.30 7.05
C ILE A 216 -2.21 -4.92 7.31
N LYS A 217 -1.77 -5.79 6.43
CA LYS A 217 -0.40 -6.34 6.44
C LYS A 217 0.33 -5.96 5.16
N LEU A 218 1.47 -5.28 5.32
CA LEU A 218 2.41 -4.92 4.26
C LEU A 218 3.71 -5.69 4.51
N LEU A 219 3.95 -6.76 3.75
CA LEU A 219 4.97 -7.76 4.04
C LEU A 219 5.96 -7.92 2.89
N ASN A 220 7.27 -7.84 3.17
CA ASN A 220 8.32 -8.12 2.19
C ASN A 220 8.21 -7.29 0.91
N LEU A 221 7.75 -6.05 0.99
CA LEU A 221 7.64 -5.16 -0.17
C LEU A 221 8.98 -4.54 -0.51
N TYR A 222 9.22 -4.32 -1.80
CA TYR A 222 10.31 -3.48 -2.29
C TYR A 222 9.70 -2.24 -2.95
N ILE A 223 9.92 -1.06 -2.37
CA ILE A 223 9.35 0.21 -2.86
C ILE A 223 10.49 1.15 -3.24
N PHE A 224 10.45 1.65 -4.48
CA PHE A 224 11.56 2.45 -5.00
C PHE A 224 11.09 3.54 -5.97
N SER A 225 11.67 4.72 -5.84
CA SER A 225 11.62 5.78 -6.83
C SER A 225 13.01 6.43 -7.05
N PRO A 226 13.40 6.70 -8.32
CA PRO A 226 14.74 7.15 -8.63
C PRO A 226 14.94 8.65 -8.41
N GLU A 227 16.21 9.05 -8.12
CA GLU A 227 16.64 10.46 -8.18
C GLU A 227 17.11 10.87 -9.59
N LYS A 228 17.58 9.91 -10.38
CA LYS A 228 18.11 10.13 -11.73
C LYS A 228 17.43 9.25 -12.75
N PRO A 229 17.26 9.69 -14.00
CA PRO A 229 17.71 10.95 -14.60
C PRO A 229 16.86 12.17 -14.21
N VAL A 230 15.70 11.98 -13.61
CA VAL A 230 14.80 13.02 -13.08
C VAL A 230 14.35 12.57 -11.70
N LYS A 231 14.49 13.44 -10.69
CA LYS A 231 14.01 13.18 -9.34
C LYS A 231 12.49 12.96 -9.37
N ALA A 232 12.03 11.84 -8.86
CA ALA A 232 10.62 11.49 -8.74
C ALA A 232 10.00 12.26 -7.56
N PRO A 233 9.10 13.24 -7.75
CA PRO A 233 8.60 14.09 -6.67
C PRO A 233 7.40 13.47 -5.97
N SER A 234 7.29 13.68 -4.65
CA SER A 234 6.14 13.27 -3.82
C SER A 234 5.81 11.78 -3.98
N THR A 235 6.84 10.93 -3.90
CA THR A 235 6.70 9.48 -4.10
C THR A 235 6.77 8.74 -2.77
N ASP A 236 5.99 9.20 -1.79
CA ASP A 236 5.82 8.54 -0.50
C ASP A 236 5.61 7.03 -0.72
N ALA A 237 6.30 6.18 0.06
CA ALA A 237 6.21 4.75 -0.20
C ALA A 237 4.88 4.18 0.32
N ILE A 238 4.49 4.57 1.55
CA ILE A 238 3.27 4.09 2.20
C ILE A 238 2.59 5.25 2.93
N ASP A 239 1.43 5.67 2.44
CA ASP A 239 0.55 6.62 3.12
C ASP A 239 -0.55 5.87 3.86
N ILE A 240 -0.57 5.97 5.18
CA ILE A 240 -1.56 5.38 6.07
C ILE A 240 -2.49 6.51 6.52
N ASP A 241 -3.73 6.53 6.02
CA ASP A 241 -4.70 7.62 6.18
C ASP A 241 -5.97 7.10 6.85
N VAL A 242 -6.18 7.47 8.11
CA VAL A 242 -7.34 7.05 8.93
C VAL A 242 -7.45 5.50 9.03
N CYS A 243 -6.33 4.83 9.24
CA CYS A 243 -6.30 3.37 9.33
C CYS A 243 -6.04 2.87 10.75
N SER A 244 -6.38 1.60 10.99
CA SER A 244 -6.11 0.94 12.27
C SER A 244 -5.63 -0.49 12.08
N ASN A 245 -4.86 -0.99 13.07
CA ASN A 245 -4.29 -2.34 13.06
C ASN A 245 -3.45 -2.58 11.80
N VAL A 246 -2.30 -1.92 11.70
CA VAL A 246 -1.41 -1.99 10.53
C VAL A 246 -0.07 -2.61 10.92
N LEU A 247 0.33 -3.64 10.22
CA LEU A 247 1.65 -4.25 10.32
C LEU A 247 2.43 -3.97 9.03
N VAL A 248 3.57 -3.29 9.16
CA VAL A 248 4.55 -3.12 8.07
C VAL A 248 5.81 -3.88 8.48
N LYS A 249 6.13 -4.96 7.77
CA LYS A 249 7.23 -5.83 8.15
C LYS A 249 8.12 -6.23 7.00
N ASN A 250 9.44 -6.20 7.25
CA ASN A 250 10.46 -6.67 6.31
C ASN A 250 10.37 -6.00 4.94
N CYS A 251 10.04 -4.71 4.89
CA CYS A 251 9.94 -3.92 3.67
C CYS A 251 11.23 -3.13 3.43
N TYR A 252 11.61 -2.99 2.15
CA TYR A 252 12.63 -2.05 1.72
C TYR A 252 11.97 -0.84 1.06
N MET A 253 12.31 0.36 1.50
CA MET A 253 11.77 1.62 0.98
C MET A 253 12.91 2.58 0.67
N SER A 254 12.97 3.06 -0.59
CA SER A 254 13.91 4.10 -1.02
C SER A 254 13.20 4.99 -2.04
N VAL A 255 12.75 6.15 -1.58
CA VAL A 255 11.84 7.03 -2.32
C VAL A 255 12.24 8.51 -2.13
N ASN A 256 11.70 9.40 -2.96
CA ASN A 256 12.06 10.82 -2.92
C ASN A 256 11.04 11.67 -2.13
N ASP A 257 10.39 11.05 -1.17
CA ASP A 257 9.56 11.67 -0.14
C ASP A 257 9.57 10.78 1.11
N ASP A 258 8.53 10.72 1.91
CA ASP A 258 8.49 9.92 3.13
C ASP A 258 8.40 8.41 2.82
N ALA A 259 9.09 7.59 3.62
CA ALA A 259 8.94 6.13 3.50
C ALA A 259 7.58 5.69 4.04
N ILE A 260 7.20 6.14 5.23
CA ILE A 260 5.86 5.90 5.78
C ILE A 260 5.31 7.23 6.28
N ALA A 261 4.14 7.63 5.78
CA ALA A 261 3.48 8.85 6.18
C ALA A 261 2.12 8.55 6.82
N LEU A 262 1.89 9.08 8.03
CA LEU A 262 0.62 8.97 8.72
C LEU A 262 -0.23 10.19 8.39
N LYS A 263 -1.29 9.98 7.65
CA LYS A 263 -2.24 11.01 7.22
C LYS A 263 -3.53 10.91 8.06
N GLY A 264 -4.39 11.92 7.99
CA GLY A 264 -5.61 11.91 8.81
C GLY A 264 -6.57 13.05 8.54
N GLY A 265 -6.06 14.23 8.19
CA GLY A 265 -6.89 15.40 7.90
C GLY A 265 -6.07 16.66 7.79
N LYS A 266 -6.55 17.65 7.04
CA LYS A 266 -5.85 18.90 6.72
C LYS A 266 -6.60 20.11 7.23
N GLY A 267 -5.84 21.06 7.77
CA GLY A 267 -6.34 22.38 8.18
C GLY A 267 -6.83 22.43 9.63
N PRO A 268 -7.15 23.66 10.12
CA PRO A 268 -7.43 23.89 11.53
C PRO A 268 -8.74 23.26 12.03
N TRP A 269 -9.63 22.84 11.13
CA TRP A 269 -10.92 22.20 11.43
C TRP A 269 -10.97 20.77 10.97
N ALA A 270 -9.80 20.14 10.79
CA ALA A 270 -9.70 18.78 10.27
C ALA A 270 -10.44 17.75 11.13
N ASP A 271 -10.51 17.95 12.42
CA ASP A 271 -11.22 17.12 13.41
C ASP A 271 -12.75 17.18 13.31
N GLN A 272 -13.30 18.16 12.60
CA GLN A 272 -14.74 18.32 12.40
C GLN A 272 -15.25 17.62 11.13
N ASP A 273 -14.38 17.22 10.22
CA ASP A 273 -14.77 16.47 9.03
C ASP A 273 -14.87 14.98 9.36
N PRO A 274 -16.06 14.34 9.21
CA PRO A 274 -16.26 12.91 9.50
C PRO A 274 -15.43 11.97 8.58
N ASN A 275 -14.85 12.49 7.52
CA ASN A 275 -13.93 11.75 6.66
C ASN A 275 -12.51 11.71 7.21
N ASN A 276 -12.18 12.57 8.17
CA ASN A 276 -10.89 12.64 8.83
C ASN A 276 -10.85 11.78 10.10
N GLY A 277 -9.65 11.52 10.57
CA GLY A 277 -9.42 10.74 11.79
C GLY A 277 -7.96 10.44 12.02
N GLY A 278 -7.66 9.80 13.13
CA GLY A 278 -6.32 9.34 13.44
C GLY A 278 -6.05 7.92 12.97
N ASN A 279 -4.79 7.58 12.95
CA ASN A 279 -4.34 6.20 12.79
C ASN A 279 -4.09 5.57 14.16
N SER A 280 -4.26 4.24 14.26
CA SER A 280 -4.06 3.56 15.54
C SER A 280 -3.56 2.13 15.40
N ASN A 281 -2.78 1.70 16.41
CA ASN A 281 -2.24 0.35 16.50
C ASN A 281 -1.42 0.00 15.25
N ILE A 282 -0.31 0.69 15.05
CA ILE A 282 0.60 0.47 13.93
C ILE A 282 1.91 -0.11 14.47
N ILE A 283 2.35 -1.22 13.88
CA ILE A 283 3.67 -1.80 14.14
C ILE A 283 4.46 -1.80 12.85
N ILE A 284 5.67 -1.23 12.92
CA ILE A 284 6.64 -1.18 11.84
C ILE A 284 7.90 -1.86 12.35
N GLU A 285 8.26 -2.98 11.74
CA GLU A 285 9.40 -3.77 12.20
C GLU A 285 10.21 -4.36 11.06
N ASP A 286 11.49 -4.60 11.28
CA ASP A 286 12.41 -5.25 10.35
C ASP A 286 12.48 -4.56 8.97
N CYS A 287 12.17 -3.25 8.88
CA CYS A 287 12.20 -2.50 7.65
C CYS A 287 13.56 -1.88 7.38
N THR A 288 13.93 -1.79 6.10
CA THR A 288 15.17 -1.15 5.65
C THR A 288 14.84 0.11 4.86
N TYR A 289 15.45 1.21 5.25
CA TYR A 289 15.27 2.51 4.61
C TYR A 289 16.52 2.87 3.82
N GLY A 290 16.34 3.13 2.52
CA GLY A 290 17.34 3.75 1.69
C GLY A 290 17.24 5.28 1.76
N PHE A 291 17.23 5.97 0.61
CA PHE A 291 16.94 7.40 0.59
C PHE A 291 15.45 7.65 0.85
N CYS A 292 15.12 8.56 1.78
CA CYS A 292 13.77 9.09 2.03
C CYS A 292 13.87 10.39 2.83
N HIS A 293 12.79 11.20 2.85
CA HIS A 293 12.75 12.40 3.68
C HIS A 293 12.54 12.05 5.16
N GLY A 294 11.66 11.11 5.46
CA GLY A 294 11.43 10.56 6.79
C GLY A 294 11.16 9.05 6.74
N ALA A 295 11.71 8.29 7.69
CA ALA A 295 11.42 6.86 7.81
C ALA A 295 9.96 6.64 8.25
N LEU A 296 9.51 7.45 9.21
CA LEU A 296 8.13 7.57 9.65
C LEU A 296 7.82 9.04 9.90
N THR A 297 6.82 9.57 9.23
CA THR A 297 6.39 10.96 9.31
C THR A 297 4.93 11.05 9.78
N CYS A 298 4.67 11.81 10.84
CA CYS A 298 3.31 12.20 11.23
C CYS A 298 2.97 13.51 10.53
N GLY A 299 2.44 13.43 9.33
CA GLY A 299 2.11 14.65 8.61
C GLY A 299 2.36 14.65 7.10
N SER A 300 2.21 15.83 6.52
CA SER A 300 1.74 17.12 7.10
C SER A 300 0.24 17.15 7.44
N GLU A 301 -0.58 16.26 6.90
CA GLU A 301 -2.03 16.16 7.08
C GLU A 301 -2.38 15.10 8.15
N SER A 302 -1.89 15.26 9.37
CA SER A 302 -2.02 14.24 10.41
C SER A 302 -2.77 14.74 11.64
N ILE A 303 -3.71 13.94 12.15
CA ILE A 303 -4.45 14.21 13.38
C ILE A 303 -4.63 12.92 14.19
N HIS A 304 -4.66 13.03 15.53
CA HIS A 304 -5.10 11.98 16.47
C HIS A 304 -4.43 10.60 16.34
N ASN A 305 -3.15 10.52 15.95
CA ASN A 305 -2.44 9.24 15.90
C ASN A 305 -2.17 8.70 17.30
N ARG A 306 -2.29 7.37 17.50
CA ARG A 306 -2.00 6.69 18.76
C ARG A 306 -1.47 5.28 18.54
N ASN A 307 -0.67 4.78 19.50
CA ASN A 307 -0.13 3.41 19.46
C ASN A 307 0.66 3.14 18.15
N ILE A 308 1.64 4.01 17.90
CA ILE A 308 2.51 3.91 16.74
C ILE A 308 3.87 3.38 17.19
#